data_751e70db1ed886bf800dff88d47a1b5d
#
_entry.id   751e70db1ed886bf800dff88d47a1b5d
#
_cell.length_a   1.000
_cell.length_b   1.000
_cell.length_c   1.000
_cell.angle_alpha   90.00
_cell.angle_beta   90.00
_cell.angle_gamma   90.00
#
_symmetry.space_group_name_H-M   'P 1'
#
loop_
_entity.id
_entity.type
_entity.pdbx_description
1 polymer ?
#
loop_
_entity_poly.entity_id
_entity_poly.type
_entity_poly.pdbx_seq_one_letter_code
_entity_poly.pdbx_strand_id
1 'polypeptide(L)'
;PILVGTQMVAKGLDFENVTLVGVVSADLSLYVDDYRAGERTFSLLTQVVGRAGRGNKKGRAIVQTYTPENDVILCAARQDYDRFYEQEIVLRRLRGCPPFRDLFVVTASGLSESAVLKTCMRLRRSLEDWLERPEFRALEAQVLGPAPASVAKVNDRYRYRLTLACRNTRAVRAMVAHLVRCAQKDKENKGVSVSADVDPLD
;
A
#
# COMPACT_ATOMS: atom_id res chain seq x y z
N PRO A 1 -18.58 4.10 31.25
CA PRO A 1 -18.23 5.06 30.21
C PRO A 1 -17.92 4.33 28.89
N ILE A 2 -18.18 4.99 27.77
CA ILE A 2 -17.86 4.50 26.40
C ILE A 2 -16.84 5.46 25.81
N LEU A 3 -15.76 4.92 25.27
CA LEU A 3 -14.76 5.67 24.51
C LEU A 3 -14.91 5.33 23.03
N VAL A 4 -15.07 6.35 22.19
CA VAL A 4 -15.14 6.24 20.73
C VAL A 4 -13.94 6.96 20.13
N GLY A 5 -13.27 6.33 19.18
CA GLY A 5 -12.12 6.91 18.51
C GLY A 5 -11.65 6.11 17.33
N THR A 6 -10.58 6.58 16.71
CA THR A 6 -9.91 5.90 15.57
C THR A 6 -8.86 4.89 16.06
N GLN A 7 -8.12 4.32 15.14
CA GLN A 7 -6.98 3.44 15.43
C GLN A 7 -5.95 4.05 16.43
N MET A 8 -5.91 5.38 16.59
CA MET A 8 -5.05 6.04 17.58
C MET A 8 -5.41 5.67 19.02
N VAL A 9 -6.68 5.37 19.29
CA VAL A 9 -7.13 4.88 20.62
C VAL A 9 -6.57 3.47 20.90
N ALA A 10 -6.37 2.66 19.85
CA ALA A 10 -5.77 1.34 19.98
C ALA A 10 -4.26 1.39 20.25
N LYS A 11 -3.60 2.50 19.90
CA LYS A 11 -2.15 2.69 20.09
C LYS A 11 -1.87 3.51 21.33
N GLY A 12 -1.22 2.90 22.34
CA GLY A 12 -0.61 3.63 23.46
C GLY A 12 -1.49 3.96 24.66
N LEU A 13 -2.81 3.83 24.58
CA LEU A 13 -3.68 4.03 25.73
C LEU A 13 -3.87 2.70 26.48
N ASP A 14 -3.58 2.68 27.77
CA ASP A 14 -3.79 1.51 28.63
C ASP A 14 -4.98 1.76 29.54
N PHE A 15 -6.04 0.96 29.37
CA PHE A 15 -7.23 1.03 30.18
C PHE A 15 -7.40 -0.32 30.90
N GLU A 16 -7.17 -0.33 32.19
CA GLU A 16 -7.17 -1.56 33.03
C GLU A 16 -8.52 -2.29 33.08
N ASN A 17 -9.62 -1.60 32.84
CA ASN A 17 -10.99 -2.10 33.06
C ASN A 17 -11.82 -2.22 31.78
N VAL A 18 -11.20 -2.42 30.62
CA VAL A 18 -11.92 -2.61 29.36
C VAL A 18 -12.46 -4.03 29.28
N THR A 19 -13.79 -4.17 29.32
CA THR A 19 -14.48 -5.45 29.21
C THR A 19 -15.01 -5.74 27.81
N LEU A 20 -15.19 -4.69 26.98
CA LEU A 20 -15.66 -4.80 25.62
C LEU A 20 -14.91 -3.85 24.71
N VAL A 21 -14.41 -4.37 23.58
CA VAL A 21 -13.87 -3.57 22.48
C VAL A 21 -14.65 -3.89 21.23
N GLY A 22 -15.12 -2.85 20.52
CA GLY A 22 -15.79 -2.97 19.24
C GLY A 22 -14.93 -2.35 18.12
N VAL A 23 -14.75 -3.09 17.04
CA VAL A 23 -14.19 -2.57 15.79
C VAL A 23 -15.32 -2.40 14.78
N VAL A 24 -15.57 -1.15 14.41
CA VAL A 24 -16.60 -0.82 13.41
C VAL A 24 -15.96 -0.78 12.05
N SER A 25 -16.40 -1.68 11.16
CA SER A 25 -15.91 -1.79 9.77
C SER A 25 -14.41 -2.08 9.63
N ALA A 26 -14.00 -3.32 9.92
CA ALA A 26 -12.63 -3.79 9.66
C ALA A 26 -12.26 -3.73 8.17
N ASP A 27 -13.26 -3.75 7.29
CA ASP A 27 -13.13 -3.72 5.84
C ASP A 27 -12.45 -2.46 5.31
N LEU A 28 -12.59 -1.33 6.00
CA LEU A 28 -11.97 -0.05 5.60
C LEU A 28 -10.44 -0.12 5.54
N SER A 29 -9.81 -0.92 6.38
CA SER A 29 -8.36 -1.10 6.37
C SER A 29 -7.93 -2.29 5.50
N LEU A 30 -8.80 -3.29 5.34
CA LEU A 30 -8.51 -4.52 4.62
C LEU A 30 -8.49 -4.32 3.09
N TYR A 31 -9.37 -3.47 2.57
CA TYR A 31 -9.55 -3.26 1.12
C TYR A 31 -8.91 -1.96 0.61
N VAL A 32 -7.90 -1.46 1.29
CA VAL A 32 -7.06 -0.37 0.76
C VAL A 32 -6.16 -0.92 -0.35
N ASP A 33 -5.94 -0.13 -1.40
CA ASP A 33 -5.04 -0.48 -2.50
C ASP A 33 -3.56 -0.30 -2.09
N ASP A 34 -3.13 -1.13 -1.13
CA ASP A 34 -1.77 -1.24 -0.63
C ASP A 34 -1.49 -2.72 -0.33
N TYR A 35 -0.34 -3.23 -0.77
CA TYR A 35 0.03 -4.62 -0.51
C TYR A 35 0.17 -4.95 0.99
N ARG A 36 0.31 -3.93 1.84
CA ARG A 36 0.38 -4.05 3.31
C ARG A 36 -0.98 -4.03 3.99
N ALA A 37 -2.08 -3.91 3.23
CA ALA A 37 -3.43 -3.76 3.81
C ALA A 37 -3.78 -4.92 4.75
N GLY A 38 -3.49 -6.16 4.35
CA GLY A 38 -3.68 -7.35 5.18
C GLY A 38 -2.85 -7.30 6.47
N GLU A 39 -1.56 -7.00 6.36
CA GLU A 39 -0.65 -6.88 7.51
C GLU A 39 -1.06 -5.77 8.49
N ARG A 40 -1.42 -4.60 7.97
CA ARG A 40 -1.89 -3.48 8.80
C ARG A 40 -3.19 -3.83 9.52
N THR A 41 -4.12 -4.49 8.82
CA THR A 41 -5.41 -4.92 9.40
C THR A 41 -5.19 -5.99 10.46
N PHE A 42 -4.38 -7.01 10.18
CA PHE A 42 -4.02 -8.03 11.16
C PHE A 42 -3.41 -7.41 12.41
N SER A 43 -2.40 -6.54 12.25
CA SER A 43 -1.73 -5.86 13.37
C SER A 43 -2.69 -5.02 14.20
N LEU A 44 -3.56 -4.25 13.53
CA LEU A 44 -4.55 -3.42 14.21
C LEU A 44 -5.55 -4.26 15.00
N LEU A 45 -6.13 -5.28 14.38
CA LEU A 45 -7.12 -6.14 15.03
C LEU A 45 -6.52 -6.91 16.19
N THR A 46 -5.30 -7.44 16.05
CA THR A 46 -4.58 -8.14 17.13
C THR A 46 -4.32 -7.21 18.32
N GLN A 47 -3.93 -5.95 18.08
CA GLN A 47 -3.76 -4.94 19.14
C GLN A 47 -5.07 -4.66 19.86
N VAL A 48 -6.17 -4.53 19.12
CA VAL A 48 -7.50 -4.26 19.65
C VAL A 48 -8.02 -5.44 20.47
N VAL A 49 -7.92 -6.65 19.95
CA VAL A 49 -8.31 -7.90 20.66
C VAL A 49 -7.52 -8.04 21.95
N GLY A 50 -6.20 -7.78 21.90
CA GLY A 50 -5.32 -7.82 23.08
C GLY A 50 -5.60 -6.75 24.15
N ARG A 51 -6.47 -5.75 23.87
CA ARG A 51 -6.89 -4.76 24.86
C ARG A 51 -8.08 -5.21 25.70
N ALA A 52 -8.89 -6.13 25.18
CA ALA A 52 -10.03 -6.66 25.91
C ALA A 52 -9.58 -7.64 26.99
N GLY A 53 -10.02 -7.45 28.24
CA GLY A 53 -9.79 -8.42 29.33
C GLY A 53 -8.45 -8.31 30.03
N ARG A 54 -7.87 -7.13 30.13
CA ARG A 54 -6.74 -6.89 31.02
C ARG A 54 -7.21 -6.80 32.48
N GLY A 55 -6.44 -7.41 33.39
CA GLY A 55 -6.80 -7.52 34.80
C GLY A 55 -7.69 -8.72 35.12
N ASN A 56 -8.53 -8.62 36.16
CA ASN A 56 -9.33 -9.74 36.67
C ASN A 56 -10.67 -9.99 35.93
N LYS A 57 -10.95 -9.24 34.86
CA LYS A 57 -12.22 -9.31 34.13
C LYS A 57 -12.01 -9.95 32.74
N LYS A 58 -12.87 -10.92 32.39
CA LYS A 58 -12.89 -11.46 31.02
C LYS A 58 -13.36 -10.36 30.05
N GLY A 59 -12.56 -10.09 29.02
CA GLY A 59 -12.89 -9.16 27.96
C GLY A 59 -13.47 -9.85 26.74
N ARG A 60 -14.22 -9.10 25.96
CA ARG A 60 -14.71 -9.52 24.62
C ARG A 60 -14.30 -8.50 23.58
N ALA A 61 -13.88 -8.98 22.41
CA ALA A 61 -13.72 -8.16 21.23
C ALA A 61 -14.77 -8.55 20.19
N ILE A 62 -15.42 -7.55 19.60
CA ILE A 62 -16.39 -7.74 18.51
C ILE A 62 -15.84 -6.99 17.30
N VAL A 63 -15.69 -7.69 16.19
CA VAL A 63 -15.23 -7.13 14.91
C VAL A 63 -16.40 -7.16 13.94
N GLN A 64 -16.84 -5.98 13.49
CA GLN A 64 -17.84 -5.85 12.46
C GLN A 64 -17.16 -5.87 11.09
N THR A 65 -17.64 -6.73 10.19
CA THR A 65 -17.10 -6.89 8.83
C THR A 65 -18.17 -7.45 7.90
N TYR A 66 -18.05 -7.17 6.60
CA TYR A 66 -18.85 -7.78 5.54
C TYR A 66 -18.29 -9.13 5.08
N THR A 67 -17.03 -9.44 5.47
CA THR A 67 -16.32 -10.67 5.07
C THR A 67 -15.79 -11.43 6.29
N PRO A 68 -16.68 -11.99 7.14
CA PRO A 68 -16.28 -12.66 8.39
C PRO A 68 -15.40 -13.90 8.17
N GLU A 69 -15.46 -14.51 6.97
CA GLU A 69 -14.61 -15.64 6.59
C GLU A 69 -13.21 -15.26 6.11
N ASN A 70 -12.90 -13.95 6.01
CA ASN A 70 -11.59 -13.52 5.53
C ASN A 70 -10.48 -14.00 6.48
N ASP A 71 -9.47 -14.67 5.91
CA ASP A 71 -8.38 -15.30 6.69
C ASP A 71 -7.62 -14.29 7.57
N VAL A 72 -7.43 -13.06 7.11
CA VAL A 72 -6.76 -12.00 7.91
C VAL A 72 -7.54 -11.73 9.19
N ILE A 73 -8.88 -11.63 9.10
CA ILE A 73 -9.75 -11.38 10.24
C ILE A 73 -9.77 -12.59 11.18
N LEU A 74 -9.88 -13.81 10.61
CA LEU A 74 -9.88 -15.05 11.39
C LEU A 74 -8.56 -15.27 12.13
N CYS A 75 -7.42 -15.02 11.47
CA CYS A 75 -6.11 -15.11 12.10
C CYS A 75 -5.94 -14.05 13.21
N ALA A 76 -6.37 -12.81 12.96
CA ALA A 76 -6.30 -11.75 13.96
C ALA A 76 -7.18 -12.03 15.19
N ALA A 77 -8.39 -12.56 14.99
CA ALA A 77 -9.30 -12.96 16.07
C ALA A 77 -8.72 -14.06 16.97
N ARG A 78 -7.90 -14.94 16.39
CA ARG A 78 -7.21 -16.04 17.10
C ARG A 78 -5.81 -15.65 17.59
N GLN A 79 -5.34 -14.46 17.20
CA GLN A 79 -3.95 -14.00 17.41
C GLN A 79 -2.91 -14.96 16.81
N ASP A 80 -3.28 -15.60 15.71
CA ASP A 80 -2.47 -16.62 15.01
C ASP A 80 -1.59 -15.93 13.95
N TYR A 81 -0.42 -15.45 14.41
CA TYR A 81 0.55 -14.78 13.53
C TYR A 81 1.17 -15.75 12.53
N ASP A 82 1.49 -16.96 12.96
CA ASP A 82 2.21 -17.90 12.11
C ASP A 82 1.38 -18.28 10.87
N ARG A 83 0.11 -18.59 11.08
CA ARG A 83 -0.82 -18.87 9.98
C ARG A 83 -1.01 -17.64 9.09
N PHE A 84 -1.16 -16.45 9.67
CA PHE A 84 -1.26 -15.20 8.90
C PHE A 84 -0.01 -15.01 8.03
N TYR A 85 1.18 -15.16 8.61
CA TYR A 85 2.45 -14.99 7.90
C TYR A 85 2.60 -15.99 6.74
N GLU A 86 2.29 -17.26 6.95
CA GLU A 86 2.36 -18.29 5.91
C GLU A 86 1.49 -17.96 4.69
N GLN A 87 0.30 -17.44 4.92
CA GLN A 87 -0.62 -17.04 3.84
C GLN A 87 -0.15 -15.76 3.16
N GLU A 88 0.19 -14.73 3.92
CA GLU A 88 0.59 -13.42 3.42
C GLU A 88 1.87 -13.51 2.58
N ILE A 89 2.87 -14.28 3.02
CA ILE A 89 4.14 -14.40 2.30
C ILE A 89 3.98 -15.07 0.93
N VAL A 90 3.05 -16.03 0.81
CA VAL A 90 2.72 -16.67 -0.47
C VAL A 90 2.05 -15.67 -1.41
N LEU A 91 1.09 -14.89 -0.92
CA LEU A 91 0.42 -13.85 -1.70
C LEU A 91 1.40 -12.78 -2.20
N ARG A 92 2.33 -12.33 -1.35
CA ARG A 92 3.37 -11.37 -1.73
C ARG A 92 4.30 -11.91 -2.81
N ARG A 93 4.68 -13.17 -2.71
CA ARG A 93 5.48 -13.83 -3.75
C ARG A 93 4.76 -13.88 -5.08
N LEU A 94 3.51 -14.30 -5.08
CA LEU A 94 2.69 -14.37 -6.30
C LEU A 94 2.47 -13.02 -6.95
N ARG A 95 2.27 -11.97 -6.13
CA ARG A 95 2.06 -10.60 -6.62
C ARG A 95 3.36 -9.86 -6.94
N GLY A 96 4.52 -10.43 -6.64
CA GLY A 96 5.81 -9.76 -6.81
C GLY A 96 5.93 -8.51 -5.94
N CYS A 97 5.46 -8.58 -4.69
CA CYS A 97 5.55 -7.51 -3.71
C CYS A 97 6.74 -7.72 -2.76
N PRO A 98 7.16 -6.71 -1.98
CA PRO A 98 8.17 -6.88 -0.95
C PRO A 98 7.82 -8.02 0.03
N PRO A 99 8.79 -8.83 0.45
CA PRO A 99 10.26 -8.68 0.31
C PRO A 99 10.83 -9.30 -0.98
N PHE A 100 10.03 -9.80 -1.91
CA PHE A 100 10.52 -10.49 -3.11
C PHE A 100 10.95 -9.53 -4.22
N ARG A 101 10.22 -8.42 -4.39
CA ARG A 101 10.55 -7.31 -5.28
C ARG A 101 10.24 -6.01 -4.56
N ASP A 102 11.02 -4.97 -4.85
CA ASP A 102 10.73 -3.59 -4.43
C ASP A 102 9.80 -2.93 -5.45
N LEU A 103 8.99 -1.98 -4.97
CA LEU A 103 8.02 -1.26 -5.80
C LEU A 103 8.46 0.19 -5.99
N PHE A 104 8.89 0.54 -7.20
CA PHE A 104 9.13 1.92 -7.59
C PHE A 104 7.82 2.50 -8.11
N VAL A 105 7.26 3.47 -7.41
CA VAL A 105 6.01 4.13 -7.80
C VAL A 105 6.33 5.49 -8.40
N VAL A 106 6.05 5.65 -9.69
CA VAL A 106 6.18 6.93 -10.40
C VAL A 106 4.81 7.56 -10.48
N THR A 107 4.64 8.72 -9.84
CA THR A 107 3.39 9.47 -9.81
C THR A 107 3.46 10.69 -10.71
N ALA A 108 2.48 10.83 -11.60
CA ALA A 108 2.25 12.05 -12.37
C ALA A 108 1.01 12.78 -11.85
N SER A 109 1.09 14.11 -11.71
CA SER A 109 -0.01 14.93 -11.18
C SER A 109 -0.15 16.24 -11.95
N GLY A 110 -1.39 16.62 -12.29
CA GLY A 110 -1.68 17.83 -13.05
C GLY A 110 -3.16 18.20 -13.06
N LEU A 111 -3.49 19.43 -13.48
CA LEU A 111 -4.87 19.93 -13.56
C LEU A 111 -5.67 19.27 -14.70
N SER A 112 -5.01 18.82 -15.76
CA SER A 112 -5.66 18.14 -16.89
C SER A 112 -5.43 16.64 -16.80
N GLU A 113 -6.48 15.87 -16.61
CA GLU A 113 -6.42 14.40 -16.53
C GLU A 113 -5.82 13.79 -17.79
N SER A 114 -6.23 14.28 -18.98
CA SER A 114 -5.72 13.78 -20.26
C SER A 114 -4.22 14.05 -20.42
N ALA A 115 -3.71 15.21 -19.95
CA ALA A 115 -2.29 15.51 -19.97
C ALA A 115 -1.49 14.59 -19.02
N VAL A 116 -2.02 14.34 -17.81
CA VAL A 116 -1.41 13.42 -16.83
C VAL A 116 -1.33 12.01 -17.41
N LEU A 117 -2.44 11.52 -17.99
CA LEU A 117 -2.48 10.18 -18.57
C LEU A 117 -1.52 10.03 -19.76
N LYS A 118 -1.47 11.02 -20.66
CA LYS A 118 -0.49 11.04 -21.77
C LYS A 118 0.95 11.01 -21.26
N THR A 119 1.25 11.78 -20.23
CA THR A 119 2.57 11.76 -19.57
C THR A 119 2.88 10.37 -19.02
N CYS A 120 1.95 9.72 -18.31
CA CYS A 120 2.14 8.36 -17.80
C CYS A 120 2.39 7.35 -18.93
N MET A 121 1.66 7.45 -20.03
CA MET A 121 1.86 6.55 -21.18
C MET A 121 3.26 6.70 -21.81
N ARG A 122 3.77 7.93 -21.91
CA ARG A 122 5.15 8.17 -22.39
C ARG A 122 6.18 7.61 -21.40
N LEU A 123 5.98 7.85 -20.10
CA LEU A 123 6.83 7.30 -19.05
C LEU A 123 6.86 5.77 -19.09
N ARG A 124 5.71 5.14 -19.28
CA ARG A 124 5.61 3.68 -19.41
C ARG A 124 6.44 3.18 -20.59
N ARG A 125 6.28 3.76 -21.77
CA ARG A 125 7.08 3.38 -22.96
C ARG A 125 8.57 3.54 -22.68
N SER A 126 8.98 4.67 -22.13
CA SER A 126 10.39 4.88 -21.78
C SER A 126 10.92 3.87 -20.77
N LEU A 127 10.11 3.44 -19.78
CA LEU A 127 10.47 2.36 -18.85
C LEU A 127 10.64 1.03 -19.60
N GLU A 128 9.69 0.68 -20.45
CA GLU A 128 9.72 -0.55 -21.26
C GLU A 128 10.97 -0.58 -22.15
N ASP A 129 11.26 0.53 -22.86
CA ASP A 129 12.48 0.67 -23.71
C ASP A 129 13.78 0.51 -22.89
N TRP A 130 13.82 1.03 -21.65
CA TRP A 130 14.97 0.84 -20.77
C TRP A 130 15.13 -0.62 -20.34
N LEU A 131 14.04 -1.30 -19.99
CA LEU A 131 14.05 -2.68 -19.52
C LEU A 131 14.44 -3.68 -20.62
N GLU A 132 14.29 -3.34 -21.89
CA GLU A 132 14.78 -4.16 -23.01
C GLU A 132 16.31 -4.16 -23.14
N ARG A 133 17.01 -3.21 -22.53
CA ARG A 133 18.47 -3.15 -22.60
C ARG A 133 19.12 -4.33 -21.90
N PRO A 134 20.27 -4.84 -22.41
CA PRO A 134 20.91 -6.04 -21.86
C PRO A 134 21.18 -5.99 -20.36
N GLU A 135 21.52 -4.81 -19.84
CA GLU A 135 21.84 -4.56 -18.43
C GLU A 135 20.63 -4.71 -17.48
N PHE A 136 19.39 -4.63 -18.02
CA PHE A 136 18.15 -4.71 -17.22
C PHE A 136 17.36 -6.00 -17.48
N ARG A 137 17.67 -6.79 -18.51
CA ARG A 137 16.92 -8.03 -18.87
C ARG A 137 16.87 -9.05 -17.72
N ALA A 138 17.90 -9.11 -16.91
CA ALA A 138 17.98 -10.05 -15.78
C ALA A 138 17.14 -9.63 -14.54
N LEU A 139 16.48 -8.46 -14.58
CA LEU A 139 15.74 -7.94 -13.40
C LEU A 139 14.35 -8.57 -13.24
N GLU A 140 13.85 -9.32 -14.23
CA GLU A 140 12.48 -9.84 -14.24
C GLU A 140 11.45 -8.76 -13.83
N ALA A 141 11.64 -7.54 -14.33
CA ALA A 141 10.88 -6.38 -13.96
C ALA A 141 9.46 -6.43 -14.54
N GLN A 142 8.50 -5.96 -13.77
CA GLN A 142 7.10 -5.82 -14.18
C GLN A 142 6.67 -4.36 -14.08
N VAL A 143 6.09 -3.82 -15.16
CA VAL A 143 5.53 -2.46 -15.20
C VAL A 143 4.01 -2.57 -15.15
N LEU A 144 3.39 -1.97 -14.13
CA LEU A 144 1.95 -1.92 -13.93
C LEU A 144 1.45 -0.48 -14.11
N GLY A 145 0.24 -0.35 -14.61
CA GLY A 145 -0.39 0.96 -14.84
C GLY A 145 -0.24 1.44 -16.30
N PRO A 146 -0.59 2.70 -16.60
CA PRO A 146 -1.01 3.73 -15.63
C PRO A 146 -2.35 3.41 -14.97
N ALA A 147 -2.44 3.70 -13.68
CA ALA A 147 -3.67 3.58 -12.89
C ALA A 147 -3.88 4.86 -12.05
N PRO A 148 -5.13 5.24 -11.71
CA PRO A 148 -5.36 6.28 -10.74
C PRO A 148 -4.62 5.99 -9.42
N ALA A 149 -4.09 7.01 -8.75
CA ALA A 149 -3.56 6.85 -7.40
C ALA A 149 -4.71 6.55 -6.41
N SER A 150 -4.40 6.03 -5.21
CA SER A 150 -5.39 5.70 -4.16
C SER A 150 -6.32 6.89 -3.86
N VAL A 151 -5.76 8.12 -3.89
CA VAL A 151 -6.53 9.36 -3.95
C VAL A 151 -6.32 9.96 -5.34
N ALA A 152 -7.27 9.71 -6.24
CA ALA A 152 -7.15 10.05 -7.66
C ALA A 152 -7.12 11.56 -7.94
N LYS A 153 -7.67 12.40 -7.04
CA LYS A 153 -7.70 13.86 -7.17
C LYS A 153 -7.47 14.54 -5.83
N VAL A 154 -6.47 15.42 -5.77
CA VAL A 154 -6.14 16.24 -4.58
C VAL A 154 -5.90 17.68 -5.04
N ASN A 155 -6.57 18.66 -4.39
CA ASN A 155 -6.47 20.09 -4.72
C ASN A 155 -6.64 20.34 -6.24
N ASP A 156 -7.70 19.77 -6.82
CA ASP A 156 -8.04 19.82 -8.24
C ASP A 156 -7.01 19.21 -9.20
N ARG A 157 -5.97 18.54 -8.70
CA ARG A 157 -4.98 17.86 -9.50
C ARG A 157 -5.30 16.37 -9.58
N TYR A 158 -5.40 15.86 -10.79
CA TYR A 158 -5.49 14.42 -11.07
C TYR A 158 -4.13 13.76 -10.80
N ARG A 159 -4.17 12.54 -10.28
CA ARG A 159 -2.98 11.77 -9.92
C ARG A 159 -3.07 10.36 -10.50
N TYR A 160 -2.08 10.02 -11.32
CA TYR A 160 -1.92 8.68 -11.89
C TYR A 160 -0.54 8.14 -11.53
N ARG A 161 -0.45 6.83 -11.41
CA ARG A 161 0.79 6.15 -11.05
C ARG A 161 1.14 5.03 -12.02
N LEU A 162 2.44 4.81 -12.18
CA LEU A 162 3.06 3.61 -12.74
C LEU A 162 3.82 2.91 -11.62
N THR A 163 3.74 1.61 -11.56
CA THR A 163 4.50 0.81 -10.60
C THR A 163 5.47 -0.08 -11.36
N LEU A 164 6.75 0.04 -11.06
CA LEU A 164 7.81 -0.84 -11.52
C LEU A 164 8.17 -1.78 -10.37
N ALA A 165 7.79 -3.05 -10.47
CA ALA A 165 8.14 -4.09 -9.50
C ALA A 165 9.41 -4.80 -9.97
N CYS A 166 10.52 -4.65 -9.28
CA CYS A 166 11.80 -5.29 -9.59
C CYS A 166 12.75 -5.25 -8.39
N ARG A 167 13.90 -5.88 -8.51
CA ARG A 167 14.96 -5.78 -7.49
C ARG A 167 15.54 -4.37 -7.45
N ASN A 168 15.64 -3.79 -6.26
CA ASN A 168 16.21 -2.47 -6.03
C ASN A 168 17.74 -2.50 -6.17
N THR A 169 18.23 -2.09 -7.33
CA THR A 169 19.66 -1.96 -7.61
C THR A 169 20.05 -0.49 -7.83
N ARG A 170 21.35 -0.19 -7.73
CA ARG A 170 21.86 1.15 -8.05
C ARG A 170 21.51 1.58 -9.48
N ALA A 171 21.56 0.65 -10.44
CA ALA A 171 21.23 0.91 -11.83
C ALA A 171 19.74 1.26 -11.99
N VAL A 172 18.82 0.53 -11.34
CA VAL A 172 17.38 0.84 -11.37
C VAL A 172 17.09 2.19 -10.76
N ARG A 173 17.67 2.52 -9.60
CA ARG A 173 17.50 3.85 -9.00
C ARG A 173 17.98 4.97 -9.92
N ALA A 174 19.13 4.78 -10.58
CA ALA A 174 19.67 5.75 -11.53
C ALA A 174 18.76 5.91 -12.76
N MET A 175 18.23 4.81 -13.29
CA MET A 175 17.27 4.78 -14.40
C MET A 175 15.99 5.55 -14.03
N VAL A 176 15.36 5.24 -12.91
CA VAL A 176 14.13 5.91 -12.46
C VAL A 176 14.37 7.39 -12.22
N ALA A 177 15.48 7.77 -11.56
CA ALA A 177 15.85 9.16 -11.35
C ALA A 177 16.11 9.90 -12.68
N HIS A 178 16.71 9.24 -13.66
CA HIS A 178 16.90 9.81 -15.00
C HIS A 178 15.56 10.04 -15.71
N LEU A 179 14.67 9.04 -15.67
CA LEU A 179 13.33 9.12 -16.25
C LEU A 179 12.53 10.31 -15.70
N VAL A 180 12.51 10.48 -14.37
CA VAL A 180 11.83 11.60 -13.72
C VAL A 180 12.42 12.94 -14.16
N ARG A 181 13.77 13.08 -14.19
CA ARG A 181 14.43 14.31 -14.65
C ARG A 181 14.12 14.62 -16.11
N CYS A 182 14.10 13.62 -16.99
CA CYS A 182 13.74 13.83 -18.40
C CYS A 182 12.29 14.29 -18.52
N ALA A 183 11.37 13.65 -17.81
CA ALA A 183 9.95 13.99 -17.82
C ALA A 183 9.69 15.43 -17.32
N GLN A 184 10.41 15.87 -16.30
CA GLN A 184 10.29 17.25 -15.76
C GLN A 184 10.81 18.31 -16.73
N LYS A 185 11.79 17.98 -17.58
CA LYS A 185 12.37 18.90 -18.58
C LYS A 185 11.62 18.91 -19.91
N ASP A 186 10.80 17.90 -20.15
CA ASP A 186 10.05 17.75 -21.40
C ASP A 186 8.94 18.79 -21.49
N LYS A 187 8.95 19.60 -22.53
CA LYS A 187 7.95 20.63 -22.81
C LYS A 187 6.54 20.05 -23.03
N GLU A 188 6.44 18.82 -23.52
CA GLU A 188 5.17 18.12 -23.70
C GLU A 188 4.49 17.77 -22.37
N ASN A 189 5.23 17.76 -21.27
CA ASN A 189 4.73 17.52 -19.92
C ASN A 189 4.41 18.82 -19.16
N LYS A 190 4.34 19.95 -19.86
CA LYS A 190 4.04 21.24 -19.22
C LYS A 190 2.75 21.16 -18.41
N GLY A 191 2.82 21.58 -17.13
CA GLY A 191 1.69 21.53 -16.18
C GLY A 191 1.49 20.19 -15.46
N VAL A 192 2.31 19.17 -15.78
CA VAL A 192 2.32 17.88 -15.09
C VAL A 192 3.60 17.76 -14.26
N SER A 193 3.47 17.52 -12.97
CA SER A 193 4.59 17.17 -12.10
C SER A 193 4.78 15.66 -12.07
N VAL A 194 6.03 15.22 -12.06
CA VAL A 194 6.40 13.79 -11.98
C VAL A 194 7.33 13.59 -10.80
N SER A 195 7.03 12.59 -9.97
CA SER A 195 7.86 12.18 -8.84
C SER A 195 7.98 10.66 -8.81
N ALA A 196 8.96 10.13 -8.11
CA ALA A 196 9.11 8.71 -7.86
C ALA A 196 9.46 8.45 -6.41
N ASP A 197 8.95 7.35 -5.87
CA ASP A 197 9.23 6.86 -4.53
C ASP A 197 9.43 5.34 -4.57
N VAL A 198 10.07 4.78 -3.53
CA VAL A 198 10.33 3.34 -3.41
C VAL A 198 9.59 2.83 -2.18
N ASP A 199 8.75 1.81 -2.39
CA ASP A 199 7.89 1.21 -1.35
C ASP A 199 7.13 2.26 -0.53
N PRO A 200 6.44 3.24 -1.19
CA PRO A 200 5.80 4.34 -0.49
C PRO A 200 4.82 3.84 0.57
N LEU A 201 4.71 4.63 1.63
CA LEU A 201 3.68 4.49 2.64
C LEU A 201 2.52 5.42 2.23
N ASP A 202 1.49 4.88 1.59
CA ASP A 202 0.26 5.63 1.26
C ASP A 202 -0.70 5.72 2.46
#